data_09d1c4d5c36d8e52158b57e3c8a1cedb
#
_entry.id   09d1c4d5c36d8e52158b57e3c8a1cedb
#
_cell.length_a   1.000
_cell.length_b   1.000
_cell.length_c   1.000
_cell.angle_alpha   90.00
_cell.angle_beta   90.00
_cell.angle_gamma   90.00
#
_symmetry.space_group_name_H-M   'P 1'
#
loop_
_entity.id
_entity.type
_entity.pdbx_description
1 polymer ?
#
loop_
_entity_poly.entity_id
_entity_poly.type
_entity_poly.pdbx_seq_one_letter_code
_entity_poly.pdbx_strand_id
1 'polypeptide(L)'
;VNDSLWLGLAITSPYGMRIRYGSDWAAHERGISGSVTTVDINPSIAWKVNDYVSLGGGVSALWTHSKIKSGIPEGVGDGQFEYKGSDWMFTYNLGLMVTPIEDLRFGVSYRSSAHVTTRGDYYIRGNNYMNGEGDGKGRLQTPETVYISATWKPIQRLRLSGLARWANWKKFENMRFSMDDSNNLQKTQFGQMVSIGSPGLAGMLQTGLSNISIQNDWKAAWLFSLGADLDITDQWTIRGGIALETDPIKHQQLRTALIPDTKRLWLTCGLSWKPTPKWQIDMAYGHIRGIGHRDLYQSDTSNVKVGKFEKMNAWMAGAAVTYRF
;
A
#
# COMPACT_ATOMS: atom_id res chain seq x y z
N VAL A 1 -20.83 -3.24 25.32
CA VAL A 1 -21.04 -2.26 26.40
C VAL A 1 -22.53 -2.22 26.75
N ASN A 2 -23.40 -2.16 25.77
CA ASN A 2 -24.84 -2.37 25.87
C ASN A 2 -25.38 -2.78 24.48
N ASP A 3 -26.71 -2.97 24.35
CA ASP A 3 -27.33 -3.42 23.08
C ASP A 3 -27.22 -2.40 21.94
N SER A 4 -26.78 -1.18 22.22
CA SER A 4 -26.67 -0.09 21.23
C SER A 4 -25.23 0.37 20.99
N LEU A 5 -24.27 0.00 21.84
CA LEU A 5 -22.91 0.49 21.79
C LEU A 5 -21.88 -0.63 21.84
N TRP A 6 -20.99 -0.66 20.88
CA TRP A 6 -19.88 -1.62 20.79
C TRP A 6 -18.54 -0.92 20.70
N LEU A 7 -17.56 -1.52 21.34
CA LEU A 7 -16.16 -1.12 21.22
C LEU A 7 -15.41 -2.21 20.46
N GLY A 8 -14.45 -1.80 19.64
CA GLY A 8 -13.60 -2.69 18.87
C GLY A 8 -12.15 -2.26 18.93
N LEU A 9 -11.26 -3.22 18.78
CA LEU A 9 -9.84 -3.00 18.56
C LEU A 9 -9.40 -3.88 17.40
N ALA A 10 -8.85 -3.26 16.35
CA ALA A 10 -8.26 -3.97 15.22
C ALA A 10 -6.75 -3.72 15.18
N ILE A 11 -5.99 -4.78 14.94
CA ILE A 11 -4.55 -4.69 14.64
C ILE A 11 -4.37 -5.29 13.24
N THR A 12 -3.94 -4.46 12.29
CA THR A 12 -3.89 -4.83 10.87
C THR A 12 -2.63 -4.29 10.19
N SER A 13 -2.37 -4.75 8.96
CA SER A 13 -1.31 -4.23 8.09
C SER A 13 -1.95 -3.76 6.78
N PRO A 14 -2.49 -2.53 6.71
CA PRO A 14 -3.26 -2.05 5.55
C PRO A 14 -2.39 -1.77 4.33
N TYR A 15 -1.11 -1.50 4.50
CA TYR A 15 -0.16 -1.24 3.43
C TYR A 15 1.07 -2.12 3.63
N GLY A 16 1.33 -2.99 2.69
CA GLY A 16 2.50 -3.86 2.71
C GLY A 16 2.98 -4.10 1.29
N MET A 17 4.28 -3.94 1.08
CA MET A 17 4.90 -4.20 -0.22
C MET A 17 6.34 -4.66 -0.01
N ARG A 18 6.76 -5.61 -0.83
CA ARG A 18 8.16 -5.98 -0.93
C ARG A 18 8.47 -6.37 -2.36
N ILE A 19 9.49 -5.74 -2.93
CA ILE A 19 10.02 -6.06 -4.24
C ILE A 19 11.54 -6.14 -4.17
N ARG A 20 12.13 -7.02 -4.97
CA ARG A 20 13.58 -7.17 -5.08
C ARG A 20 13.95 -7.65 -6.47
N TYR A 21 14.93 -6.98 -7.05
CA TYR A 21 15.58 -7.33 -8.31
C TYR A 21 17.04 -7.73 -8.06
N GLY A 22 17.71 -8.27 -9.07
CA GLY A 22 19.16 -8.39 -9.07
C GLY A 22 19.84 -7.01 -9.01
N SER A 23 21.01 -6.93 -8.41
CA SER A 23 21.76 -5.66 -8.30
C SER A 23 22.27 -5.14 -9.66
N ASP A 24 22.37 -6.02 -10.62
CA ASP A 24 22.93 -5.84 -11.97
C ASP A 24 21.87 -5.85 -13.08
N TRP A 25 20.58 -5.78 -12.75
CA TRP A 25 19.54 -5.73 -13.77
C TRP A 25 19.57 -4.39 -14.53
N ALA A 26 19.15 -4.39 -15.79
CA ALA A 26 19.34 -3.29 -16.76
C ALA A 26 18.77 -1.92 -16.33
N ALA A 27 17.87 -1.85 -15.37
CA ALA A 27 17.32 -0.60 -14.83
C ALA A 27 17.50 -0.50 -13.31
N HIS A 28 18.61 -0.98 -12.77
CA HIS A 28 18.93 -0.96 -11.35
C HIS A 28 18.93 0.45 -10.73
N GLU A 29 19.19 1.48 -11.54
CA GLU A 29 19.08 2.88 -11.15
C GLU A 29 17.63 3.27 -10.77
N ARG A 30 16.62 2.64 -11.37
CA ARG A 30 15.20 2.86 -11.07
C ARG A 30 14.71 2.10 -9.85
N GLY A 31 15.56 1.28 -9.25
CA GLY A 31 15.33 0.56 -8.02
C GLY A 31 15.87 -0.87 -8.05
N ILE A 32 16.52 -1.27 -6.96
CA ILE A 32 17.01 -2.63 -6.71
C ILE A 32 16.05 -3.34 -5.77
N SER A 33 15.60 -2.67 -4.72
CA SER A 33 14.60 -3.22 -3.81
C SER A 33 13.81 -2.13 -3.12
N GLY A 34 12.56 -2.44 -2.79
CA GLY A 34 11.69 -1.62 -1.99
C GLY A 34 10.87 -2.47 -1.04
N SER A 35 10.68 -2.01 0.17
CA SER A 35 9.73 -2.61 1.10
C SER A 35 9.07 -1.54 1.95
N VAL A 36 7.77 -1.72 2.16
CA VAL A 36 6.96 -0.97 3.11
C VAL A 36 6.25 -1.98 3.98
N THR A 37 6.39 -1.82 5.28
CA THR A 37 5.68 -2.61 6.29
C THR A 37 4.92 -1.66 7.18
N THR A 38 3.64 -1.95 7.41
CA THR A 38 2.81 -1.13 8.31
C THR A 38 2.17 -1.98 9.38
N VAL A 39 1.96 -1.38 10.54
CA VAL A 39 1.13 -1.91 11.62
C VAL A 39 0.15 -0.82 12.01
N ASP A 40 -1.13 -1.12 11.94
CA ASP A 40 -2.22 -0.20 12.25
C ASP A 40 -2.97 -0.71 13.49
N ILE A 41 -2.99 0.11 14.52
CA ILE A 41 -3.74 -0.14 15.75
C ILE A 41 -4.94 0.80 15.73
N ASN A 42 -6.14 0.25 15.58
CA ASN A 42 -7.37 1.01 15.39
C ASN A 42 -8.41 0.67 16.49
N PRO A 43 -8.42 1.38 17.61
CA PRO A 43 -9.57 1.42 18.49
C PRO A 43 -10.76 2.07 17.77
N SER A 44 -11.94 1.49 17.94
CA SER A 44 -13.15 1.92 17.26
C SER A 44 -14.39 1.81 18.15
N ILE A 45 -15.37 2.60 17.81
CA ILE A 45 -16.68 2.61 18.46
C ILE A 45 -17.76 2.46 17.39
N ALA A 46 -18.80 1.69 17.69
CA ALA A 46 -19.99 1.60 16.85
C ALA A 46 -21.23 1.81 17.72
N TRP A 47 -22.16 2.62 17.20
CA TRP A 47 -23.41 2.97 17.83
C TRP A 47 -24.58 2.65 16.92
N LYS A 48 -25.48 1.80 17.43
CA LYS A 48 -26.78 1.53 16.81
C LYS A 48 -27.73 2.66 17.23
N VAL A 49 -27.94 3.62 16.31
CA VAL A 49 -28.81 4.77 16.55
C VAL A 49 -30.26 4.33 16.68
N ASN A 50 -30.67 3.41 15.79
CA ASN A 50 -31.96 2.74 15.79
C ASN A 50 -31.86 1.42 15.02
N ASP A 51 -32.98 0.74 14.76
CA ASP A 51 -32.94 -0.56 14.06
C ASP A 51 -32.52 -0.45 12.58
N TYR A 52 -32.57 0.74 11.99
CA TYR A 52 -32.23 0.98 10.60
C TYR A 52 -30.85 1.58 10.39
N VAL A 53 -30.30 2.29 11.39
CA VAL A 53 -29.08 3.09 11.23
C VAL A 53 -28.07 2.81 12.32
N SER A 54 -26.85 2.49 11.90
CA SER A 54 -25.69 2.39 12.78
C SER A 54 -24.56 3.29 12.28
N LEU A 55 -23.89 3.96 13.22
CA LEU A 55 -22.72 4.80 12.99
C LEU A 55 -21.49 4.16 13.62
N GLY A 56 -20.34 4.38 13.02
CA GLY A 56 -19.08 3.92 13.57
C GLY A 56 -17.94 4.89 13.28
N GLY A 57 -16.91 4.83 14.12
CA GLY A 57 -15.71 5.61 13.91
C GLY A 57 -14.53 5.03 14.70
N GLY A 58 -13.34 5.36 14.26
CA GLY A 58 -12.11 4.93 14.92
C GLY A 58 -10.97 5.86 14.61
N VAL A 59 -9.95 5.81 15.45
CA VAL A 59 -8.67 6.50 15.27
C VAL A 59 -7.60 5.44 15.15
N SER A 60 -6.75 5.56 14.14
CA SER A 60 -5.67 4.62 13.88
C SER A 60 -4.33 5.23 14.26
N ALA A 61 -3.53 4.49 15.03
CA ALA A 61 -2.09 4.69 15.14
C ALA A 61 -1.40 3.77 14.14
N LEU A 62 -0.88 4.36 13.06
CA LEU A 62 -0.25 3.64 11.96
C LEU A 62 1.28 3.77 12.05
N TRP A 63 1.95 2.70 12.42
CA TRP A 63 3.40 2.59 12.30
C TRP A 63 3.78 2.18 10.89
N THR A 64 4.78 2.85 10.33
CA THR A 64 5.30 2.54 8.99
C THR A 64 6.82 2.39 9.05
N HIS A 65 7.32 1.32 8.45
CA HIS A 65 8.75 1.11 8.19
C HIS A 65 8.95 0.99 6.68
N SER A 66 9.82 1.84 6.13
CA SER A 66 10.20 1.83 4.72
C SER A 66 11.68 1.58 4.53
N LYS A 67 12.01 0.76 3.51
CA LYS A 67 13.38 0.53 3.08
C LYS A 67 13.40 0.56 1.55
N ILE A 68 14.32 1.36 1.00
CA ILE A 68 14.50 1.50 -0.44
C ILE A 68 15.98 1.38 -0.76
N LYS A 69 16.27 0.69 -1.89
CA LYS A 69 17.61 0.56 -2.44
C LYS A 69 17.54 0.76 -3.95
N SER A 70 18.40 1.62 -4.48
CA SER A 70 18.56 1.89 -5.91
C SER A 70 20.02 1.95 -6.29
N GLY A 71 20.34 1.73 -7.57
CA GLY A 71 21.65 2.08 -8.13
C GLY A 71 21.80 3.61 -8.20
N ILE A 72 23.04 4.04 -8.28
CA ILE A 72 23.42 5.41 -8.63
C ILE A 72 23.60 5.44 -10.14
N PRO A 73 23.13 6.52 -10.85
CA PRO A 73 23.23 6.62 -12.30
C PRO A 73 24.66 6.48 -12.82
N GLU A 74 24.81 5.77 -13.95
CA GLU A 74 26.07 5.69 -14.70
C GLU A 74 26.57 7.11 -15.01
N GLY A 75 27.87 7.34 -14.85
CA GLY A 75 28.47 8.67 -15.03
C GLY A 75 28.67 9.46 -13.73
N VAL A 76 27.97 9.09 -12.65
CA VAL A 76 28.24 9.62 -11.30
C VAL A 76 29.10 8.64 -10.47
N GLY A 77 29.21 7.39 -10.94
CA GLY A 77 30.01 6.30 -10.34
C GLY A 77 29.16 5.07 -10.02
N ASP A 78 29.74 3.90 -10.12
CA ASP A 78 29.10 2.64 -9.69
C ASP A 78 28.83 2.70 -8.18
N GLY A 79 27.55 2.69 -7.82
CA GLY A 79 27.20 2.76 -6.41
C GLY A 79 25.73 2.43 -6.14
N GLN A 80 25.41 2.43 -4.87
CA GLN A 80 24.06 2.13 -4.40
C GLN A 80 23.64 3.15 -3.33
N PHE A 81 22.43 3.60 -3.44
CA PHE A 81 21.72 4.35 -2.42
C PHE A 81 20.81 3.40 -1.63
N GLU A 82 20.85 3.47 -0.33
CA GLU A 82 19.93 2.77 0.56
C GLU A 82 19.37 3.75 1.58
N TYR A 83 18.05 3.70 1.78
CA TYR A 83 17.34 4.43 2.82
C TYR A 83 16.55 3.45 3.67
N LYS A 84 16.55 3.65 4.99
CA LYS A 84 15.73 2.93 5.96
C LYS A 84 15.15 3.94 6.94
N GLY A 85 13.84 3.92 7.15
CA GLY A 85 13.24 4.81 8.13
C GLY A 85 11.89 4.30 8.60
N SER A 86 11.48 4.75 9.78
CA SER A 86 10.18 4.45 10.36
C SER A 86 9.61 5.65 11.08
N ASP A 87 8.28 5.68 11.18
CA ASP A 87 7.57 6.67 12.00
C ASP A 87 6.13 6.20 12.30
N TRP A 88 5.51 6.88 13.25
CA TRP A 88 4.10 6.75 13.58
C TRP A 88 3.31 7.91 13.01
N MET A 89 2.08 7.61 12.60
CA MET A 89 1.12 8.62 12.17
C MET A 89 -0.28 8.26 12.60
N PHE A 90 -1.16 9.26 12.62
CA PHE A 90 -2.55 9.06 12.99
C PHE A 90 -3.46 9.27 11.79
N THR A 91 -4.44 8.37 11.67
CA THR A 91 -5.53 8.47 10.71
C THR A 91 -6.85 8.24 11.43
N TYR A 92 -7.96 8.49 10.76
CA TYR A 92 -9.29 8.18 11.29
C TYR A 92 -10.15 7.50 10.24
N ASN A 93 -11.16 6.80 10.71
CA ASN A 93 -12.17 6.19 9.86
C ASN A 93 -13.57 6.49 10.40
N LEU A 94 -14.53 6.57 9.50
CA LEU A 94 -15.94 6.77 9.79
C LEU A 94 -16.74 5.74 9.01
N GLY A 95 -17.86 5.31 9.57
CA GLY A 95 -18.74 4.33 8.96
C GLY A 95 -20.21 4.63 9.21
N LEU A 96 -21.01 4.37 8.20
CA LEU A 96 -22.46 4.40 8.25
C LEU A 96 -22.98 3.06 7.72
N MET A 97 -23.88 2.43 8.43
CA MET A 97 -24.63 1.27 7.97
C MET A 97 -26.13 1.56 8.03
N VAL A 98 -26.84 1.25 6.96
CA VAL A 98 -28.29 1.39 6.85
C VAL A 98 -28.89 0.03 6.53
N THR A 99 -29.87 -0.40 7.30
CA THR A 99 -30.60 -1.67 7.17
C THR A 99 -32.09 -1.38 6.95
N PRO A 100 -32.52 -1.03 5.72
CA PRO A 100 -33.90 -0.64 5.45
C PRO A 100 -34.91 -1.75 5.74
N ILE A 101 -34.48 -2.99 5.50
CA ILE A 101 -35.20 -4.22 5.83
C ILE A 101 -34.18 -5.25 6.34
N GLU A 102 -34.63 -6.27 7.04
CA GLU A 102 -33.79 -7.28 7.72
C GLU A 102 -32.80 -7.96 6.76
N ASP A 103 -33.19 -8.17 5.52
CA ASP A 103 -32.41 -8.88 4.50
C ASP A 103 -31.53 -7.96 3.61
N LEU A 104 -31.59 -6.63 3.78
CA LEU A 104 -30.86 -5.68 2.94
C LEU A 104 -30.08 -4.68 3.77
N ARG A 105 -28.76 -4.60 3.55
CA ARG A 105 -27.86 -3.67 4.23
C ARG A 105 -27.04 -2.89 3.22
N PHE A 106 -26.89 -1.61 3.49
CA PHE A 106 -25.96 -0.72 2.79
C PHE A 106 -24.92 -0.22 3.77
N GLY A 107 -23.68 -0.13 3.32
CA GLY A 107 -22.58 0.39 4.11
C GLY A 107 -21.82 1.45 3.34
N VAL A 108 -21.43 2.52 4.02
CA VAL A 108 -20.47 3.51 3.53
C VAL A 108 -19.40 3.65 4.58
N SER A 109 -18.13 3.57 4.18
CA SER A 109 -17.04 3.88 5.10
C SER A 109 -16.00 4.75 4.42
N TYR A 110 -15.39 5.62 5.22
CA TYR A 110 -14.32 6.53 4.83
C TYR A 110 -13.10 6.28 5.71
N ARG A 111 -11.92 6.28 5.11
CA ARG A 111 -10.65 6.31 5.79
C ARG A 111 -9.83 7.50 5.30
N SER A 112 -9.31 8.30 6.22
CA SER A 112 -8.51 9.46 5.90
C SER A 112 -7.16 9.07 5.30
N SER A 113 -6.58 10.00 4.52
CA SER A 113 -5.18 9.90 4.09
C SER A 113 -4.23 10.12 5.25
N ALA A 114 -3.00 9.61 5.14
CA ALA A 114 -1.91 9.90 6.03
C ALA A 114 -0.73 10.50 5.28
N HIS A 115 -0.15 11.56 5.85
CA HIS A 115 1.16 12.07 5.45
C HIS A 115 2.22 11.29 6.22
N VAL A 116 2.90 10.40 5.52
CA VAL A 116 3.95 9.55 6.09
C VAL A 116 5.27 10.28 5.96
N THR A 117 5.93 10.56 7.08
CA THR A 117 7.30 11.08 7.10
C THR A 117 8.12 10.11 7.93
N THR A 118 8.70 9.09 7.28
CA THR A 118 9.63 8.19 7.97
C THR A 118 10.95 8.90 8.21
N ARG A 119 11.54 8.70 9.39
CA ARG A 119 12.85 9.20 9.77
C ARG A 119 13.78 8.03 10.00
N GLY A 120 15.04 8.17 9.60
CA GLY A 120 16.02 7.12 9.73
C GLY A 120 17.30 7.42 8.97
N ASP A 121 17.99 6.39 8.52
CA ASP A 121 19.33 6.49 7.99
C ASP A 121 19.35 6.32 6.46
N TYR A 122 20.22 7.04 5.81
CA TYR A 122 20.61 6.78 4.44
C TYR A 122 22.05 6.31 4.36
N TYR A 123 22.35 5.51 3.35
CA TYR A 123 23.67 5.00 3.02
C TYR A 123 23.92 5.18 1.53
N ILE A 124 25.04 5.80 1.18
CA ILE A 124 25.57 5.83 -0.18
C ILE A 124 26.82 4.97 -0.16
N ARG A 125 26.84 3.92 -0.95
CA ARG A 125 27.96 3.01 -1.12
C ARG A 125 28.32 2.96 -2.59
N GLY A 126 29.44 3.53 -2.94
CA GLY A 126 29.94 3.58 -4.28
C GLY A 126 31.32 2.94 -4.39
N ASN A 127 32.05 3.36 -5.41
CA ASN A 127 33.49 3.16 -5.48
C ASN A 127 34.18 3.98 -4.40
N ASN A 128 35.51 3.91 -4.34
CA ASN A 128 36.35 4.56 -3.30
C ASN A 128 36.11 6.07 -3.11
N TYR A 129 35.30 6.71 -3.95
CA TYR A 129 35.05 8.16 -3.96
C TYR A 129 33.66 8.58 -3.50
N MET A 130 32.68 7.64 -3.43
CA MET A 130 31.28 7.95 -3.12
C MET A 130 30.74 7.09 -2.00
N ASN A 131 31.20 7.32 -0.78
CA ASN A 131 30.64 6.70 0.40
C ASN A 131 30.13 7.78 1.36
N GLY A 132 28.95 7.60 1.90
CA GLY A 132 28.35 8.51 2.86
C GLY A 132 27.22 7.84 3.61
N GLU A 133 26.99 8.30 4.81
CA GLU A 133 25.84 7.92 5.63
C GLU A 133 25.40 9.10 6.47
N GLY A 134 24.15 9.11 6.88
CA GLY A 134 23.59 10.15 7.73
C GLY A 134 22.08 10.01 7.91
N ASP A 135 21.53 10.99 8.58
CA ASP A 135 20.11 11.05 8.84
C ASP A 135 19.33 11.48 7.60
N GLY A 136 18.18 10.86 7.38
CA GLY A 136 17.34 11.13 6.25
C GLY A 136 15.84 11.02 6.56
N LYS A 137 15.04 11.60 5.68
CA LYS A 137 13.58 11.55 5.74
C LYS A 137 13.01 11.02 4.44
N GLY A 138 12.11 10.05 4.55
CA GLY A 138 11.28 9.58 3.44
C GLY A 138 9.86 10.11 3.60
N ARG A 139 9.33 10.79 2.58
CA ARG A 139 7.97 11.33 2.58
C ARG A 139 7.13 10.67 1.51
N LEU A 140 5.97 10.18 1.92
CA LEU A 140 4.94 9.66 1.04
C LEU A 140 3.56 9.98 1.61
N GLN A 141 2.53 9.89 0.77
CA GLN A 141 1.16 10.10 1.22
C GLN A 141 0.32 8.89 0.86
N THR A 142 -0.41 8.35 1.84
CA THR A 142 -1.39 7.30 1.57
C THR A 142 -2.68 7.89 1.02
N PRO A 143 -3.47 7.16 0.22
CA PRO A 143 -4.73 7.66 -0.29
C PRO A 143 -5.79 7.71 0.81
N GLU A 144 -6.67 8.68 0.74
CA GLU A 144 -7.98 8.55 1.36
C GLU A 144 -8.82 7.53 0.58
N THR A 145 -9.69 6.84 1.27
CA THR A 145 -10.44 5.72 0.69
C THR A 145 -11.91 5.78 1.11
N VAL A 146 -12.79 5.60 0.15
CA VAL A 146 -14.23 5.44 0.37
C VAL A 146 -14.65 4.04 -0.09
N TYR A 147 -15.41 3.36 0.74
CA TYR A 147 -16.06 2.09 0.42
C TYR A 147 -17.57 2.30 0.43
N ILE A 148 -18.24 1.77 -0.56
CA ILE A 148 -19.70 1.69 -0.65
C ILE A 148 -20.03 0.22 -0.86
N SER A 149 -20.90 -0.34 -0.02
CA SER A 149 -21.24 -1.76 -0.07
C SER A 149 -22.74 -1.98 0.06
N ALA A 150 -23.20 -3.07 -0.50
CA ALA A 150 -24.55 -3.59 -0.33
C ALA A 150 -24.46 -5.09 -0.05
N THR A 151 -25.32 -5.57 0.85
CA THR A 151 -25.50 -7.00 1.11
C THR A 151 -26.98 -7.31 1.14
N TRP A 152 -27.40 -8.30 0.35
CA TRP A 152 -28.78 -8.73 0.21
C TRP A 152 -28.91 -10.25 0.42
N LYS A 153 -29.93 -10.64 1.17
CA LYS A 153 -30.31 -12.02 1.42
C LYS A 153 -31.62 -12.36 0.70
N PRO A 154 -31.59 -12.67 -0.62
CA PRO A 154 -32.79 -12.97 -1.38
C PRO A 154 -33.54 -14.21 -0.86
N ILE A 155 -32.84 -15.15 -0.28
CA ILE A 155 -33.34 -16.34 0.38
C ILE A 155 -32.50 -16.67 1.61
N GLN A 156 -33.04 -17.45 2.55
CA GLN A 156 -32.38 -17.72 3.85
C GLN A 156 -30.96 -18.26 3.75
N ARG A 157 -30.65 -19.03 2.70
CA ARG A 157 -29.35 -19.70 2.52
C ARG A 157 -28.39 -18.95 1.59
N LEU A 158 -28.81 -17.91 0.92
CA LEU A 158 -27.98 -17.16 -0.04
C LEU A 158 -27.82 -15.72 0.40
N ARG A 159 -26.58 -15.25 0.46
CA ARG A 159 -26.23 -13.85 0.65
C ARG A 159 -25.40 -13.37 -0.53
N LEU A 160 -25.83 -12.29 -1.16
CA LEU A 160 -25.13 -11.61 -2.22
C LEU A 160 -24.53 -10.31 -1.69
N SER A 161 -23.31 -10.01 -2.09
CA SER A 161 -22.60 -8.80 -1.66
C SER A 161 -21.97 -8.11 -2.83
N GLY A 162 -22.07 -6.78 -2.85
CA GLY A 162 -21.39 -5.91 -3.80
C GLY A 162 -20.60 -4.83 -3.08
N LEU A 163 -19.44 -4.43 -3.63
CA LEU A 163 -18.63 -3.38 -3.06
C LEU A 163 -17.98 -2.56 -4.18
N ALA A 164 -18.00 -1.24 -4.01
CA ALA A 164 -17.20 -0.30 -4.76
C ALA A 164 -16.22 0.41 -3.79
N ARG A 165 -14.94 0.41 -4.12
CA ARG A 165 -13.90 1.14 -3.40
C ARG A 165 -13.31 2.21 -4.30
N TRP A 166 -13.29 3.44 -3.83
CA TRP A 166 -12.54 4.53 -4.42
C TRP A 166 -11.34 4.86 -3.55
N ALA A 167 -10.15 4.95 -4.14
CA ALA A 167 -8.92 5.33 -3.46
C ALA A 167 -8.28 6.52 -4.19
N ASN A 168 -8.11 7.63 -3.48
CA ASN A 168 -7.56 8.88 -4.03
C ASN A 168 -6.03 8.85 -4.08
N TRP A 169 -5.48 8.04 -4.97
CA TRP A 169 -4.04 7.97 -5.18
C TRP A 169 -3.44 9.24 -5.81
N LYS A 170 -4.25 10.22 -6.22
CA LYS A 170 -3.75 11.52 -6.72
C LYS A 170 -2.84 12.22 -5.72
N LYS A 171 -3.03 11.96 -4.42
CA LYS A 171 -2.18 12.51 -3.34
C LYS A 171 -0.78 11.89 -3.30
N PHE A 172 -0.60 10.75 -3.95
CA PHE A 172 0.70 10.08 -4.09
C PHE A 172 1.44 10.58 -5.34
N GLU A 173 1.74 11.88 -5.37
CA GLU A 173 2.41 12.52 -6.50
C GLU A 173 3.89 12.13 -6.58
N ASN A 174 4.57 12.21 -5.43
CA ASN A 174 6.01 11.97 -5.37
C ASN A 174 6.38 11.24 -4.07
N MET A 175 7.28 10.27 -4.18
CA MET A 175 8.07 9.82 -3.04
C MET A 175 9.33 10.70 -2.95
N ARG A 176 9.50 11.39 -1.84
CA ARG A 176 10.65 12.27 -1.63
C ARG A 176 11.53 11.73 -0.52
N PHE A 177 12.82 11.68 -0.82
CA PHE A 177 13.86 11.33 0.15
C PHE A 177 14.75 12.56 0.31
N SER A 178 14.84 13.09 1.51
CA SER A 178 15.73 14.19 1.85
C SER A 178 16.77 13.72 2.84
N MET A 179 18.01 14.12 2.61
CA MET A 179 19.11 13.93 3.53
C MET A 179 19.19 15.18 4.40
N ASP A 180 19.06 15.02 5.73
CA ASP A 180 18.99 16.15 6.65
C ASP A 180 20.37 16.81 6.87
N ASP A 181 21.46 16.06 6.70
CA ASP A 181 22.81 16.52 6.91
C ASP A 181 23.60 16.51 5.59
N SER A 182 23.38 17.53 4.78
CA SER A 182 24.13 17.77 3.54
C SER A 182 25.66 17.96 3.78
N ASN A 183 26.07 18.27 5.02
CA ASN A 183 27.47 18.40 5.39
C ASN A 183 28.20 17.04 5.43
N ASN A 184 27.49 15.92 5.58
CA ASN A 184 28.14 14.61 5.56
C ASN A 184 28.53 14.16 4.15
N LEU A 185 27.85 14.61 3.10
CA LEU A 185 28.33 14.41 1.73
C LEU A 185 29.61 15.19 1.40
N GLN A 186 29.82 16.35 2.03
CA GLN A 186 31.09 17.09 1.91
C GLN A 186 32.25 16.41 2.62
N LYS A 187 31.98 15.60 3.63
CA LYS A 187 33.01 14.81 4.36
C LYS A 187 33.38 13.53 3.61
N THR A 188 32.67 13.14 2.56
CA THR A 188 33.10 12.04 1.70
C THR A 188 34.35 12.44 0.91
N GLN A 189 35.21 11.50 0.61
CA GLN A 189 36.40 11.75 -0.23
C GLN A 189 36.00 12.37 -1.58
N PHE A 190 34.87 12.00 -2.13
CA PHE A 190 34.32 12.56 -3.35
C PHE A 190 33.89 14.03 -3.17
N GLY A 191 33.16 14.36 -2.11
CA GLY A 191 32.78 15.74 -1.79
C GLY A 191 33.99 16.64 -1.58
N GLN A 192 35.05 16.14 -0.95
CA GLN A 192 36.32 16.86 -0.81
C GLN A 192 37.02 17.06 -2.15
N MET A 193 37.11 16.04 -2.99
CA MET A 193 37.74 16.14 -4.31
C MET A 193 37.00 17.10 -5.24
N VAL A 194 35.67 17.07 -5.26
CA VAL A 194 34.85 17.95 -6.10
C VAL A 194 34.89 19.40 -5.58
N SER A 195 34.92 19.62 -4.27
CA SER A 195 35.03 20.96 -3.68
C SER A 195 36.36 21.66 -3.99
N ILE A 196 37.45 20.88 -4.12
CA ILE A 196 38.76 21.38 -4.49
C ILE A 196 38.84 21.69 -6.00
N GLY A 197 38.23 20.84 -6.85
CA GLY A 197 38.30 20.93 -8.31
C GLY A 197 37.21 21.80 -8.98
N SER A 198 36.01 21.86 -8.40
CA SER A 198 34.88 22.61 -8.97
C SER A 198 33.77 22.83 -7.93
N PRO A 199 33.80 23.92 -7.17
CA PRO A 199 32.77 24.18 -6.14
C PRO A 199 31.33 24.23 -6.68
N GLY A 200 31.14 24.65 -7.93
CA GLY A 200 29.83 24.66 -8.59
C GLY A 200 29.29 23.26 -8.85
N LEU A 201 30.12 22.32 -9.27
CA LEU A 201 29.75 20.91 -9.48
C LEU A 201 29.47 20.20 -8.15
N ALA A 202 30.24 20.50 -7.10
CA ALA A 202 29.96 20.01 -5.75
C ALA A 202 28.59 20.43 -5.27
N GLY A 203 28.20 21.68 -5.44
CA GLY A 203 26.88 22.21 -5.09
C GLY A 203 25.74 21.56 -5.88
N MET A 204 25.91 21.35 -7.19
CA MET A 204 24.92 20.66 -8.01
C MET A 204 24.73 19.18 -7.62
N LEU A 205 25.79 18.46 -7.39
CA LEU A 205 25.76 17.07 -6.96
C LEU A 205 25.17 16.94 -5.53
N GLN A 206 25.56 17.84 -4.63
CA GLN A 206 25.03 17.90 -3.27
C GLN A 206 23.52 18.15 -3.29
N THR A 207 23.03 19.11 -4.10
CA THR A 207 21.59 19.39 -4.23
C THR A 207 20.83 18.25 -4.89
N GLY A 208 21.40 17.61 -5.91
CA GLY A 208 20.79 16.49 -6.63
C GLY A 208 20.71 15.21 -5.81
N LEU A 209 21.73 14.91 -5.00
CA LEU A 209 21.74 13.72 -4.15
C LEU A 209 21.01 13.94 -2.83
N SER A 210 20.94 15.18 -2.31
CA SER A 210 20.26 15.47 -1.04
C SER A 210 18.73 15.44 -1.12
N ASN A 211 18.14 15.48 -2.31
CA ASN A 211 16.70 15.43 -2.52
C ASN A 211 16.34 14.52 -3.68
N ILE A 212 16.15 13.24 -3.40
CA ILE A 212 15.71 12.26 -4.40
C ILE A 212 14.19 12.30 -4.46
N SER A 213 13.63 12.54 -5.64
CA SER A 213 12.18 12.52 -5.88
C SER A 213 11.84 11.50 -6.96
N ILE A 214 10.97 10.54 -6.62
CA ILE A 214 10.41 9.59 -7.57
C ILE A 214 9.02 10.09 -7.93
N GLN A 215 8.87 10.57 -9.16
CA GLN A 215 7.58 11.06 -9.65
C GLN A 215 6.64 9.92 -9.96
N ASN A 216 5.44 9.96 -9.41
CA ASN A 216 4.39 8.95 -9.64
C ASN A 216 3.20 9.53 -10.41
N ASP A 217 2.77 10.76 -10.13
CA ASP A 217 1.61 11.44 -10.76
C ASP A 217 0.42 10.47 -10.96
N TRP A 218 0.00 9.83 -9.86
CA TRP A 218 -1.03 8.81 -9.91
C TRP A 218 -2.44 9.43 -10.01
N LYS A 219 -3.37 8.66 -10.50
CA LYS A 219 -4.81 8.98 -10.53
C LYS A 219 -5.58 8.18 -9.49
N ALA A 220 -6.82 8.56 -9.23
CA ALA A 220 -7.71 7.75 -8.39
C ALA A 220 -7.90 6.35 -8.99
N ALA A 221 -7.93 5.34 -8.11
CA ALA A 221 -8.20 3.95 -8.48
C ALA A 221 -9.53 3.48 -7.91
N TRP A 222 -10.18 2.60 -8.65
CA TRP A 222 -11.45 1.97 -8.29
C TRP A 222 -11.29 0.46 -8.19
N LEU A 223 -12.03 -0.14 -7.26
CA LEU A 223 -12.24 -1.57 -7.21
C LEU A 223 -13.75 -1.82 -7.13
N PHE A 224 -14.23 -2.72 -7.96
CA PHE A 224 -15.60 -3.22 -7.92
C PHE A 224 -15.58 -4.71 -7.68
N SER A 225 -16.34 -5.18 -6.70
CA SER A 225 -16.43 -6.61 -6.38
C SER A 225 -17.85 -7.08 -6.21
N LEU A 226 -18.06 -8.34 -6.56
CA LEU A 226 -19.27 -9.10 -6.30
C LEU A 226 -18.89 -10.40 -5.60
N GLY A 227 -19.70 -10.78 -4.64
CA GLY A 227 -19.51 -12.02 -3.87
C GLY A 227 -20.83 -12.68 -3.53
N ALA A 228 -20.77 -13.96 -3.30
CA ALA A 228 -21.89 -14.77 -2.84
C ALA A 228 -21.45 -15.72 -1.72
N ASP A 229 -22.29 -15.84 -0.70
CA ASP A 229 -22.16 -16.83 0.36
C ASP A 229 -23.39 -17.76 0.26
N LEU A 230 -23.15 -19.06 0.26
CA LEU A 230 -24.19 -20.10 0.23
C LEU A 230 -24.05 -21.03 1.42
N ASP A 231 -25.06 -21.04 2.27
CA ASP A 231 -25.18 -22.01 3.37
C ASP A 231 -25.65 -23.36 2.81
N ILE A 232 -24.71 -24.28 2.62
CA ILE A 232 -24.99 -25.66 2.13
C ILE A 232 -25.74 -26.43 3.20
N THR A 233 -25.32 -26.28 4.45
CA THR A 233 -25.97 -26.80 5.65
C THR A 233 -25.91 -25.73 6.75
N ASP A 234 -26.51 -25.98 7.90
CA ASP A 234 -26.43 -25.10 9.06
C ASP A 234 -25.01 -24.95 9.60
N GLN A 235 -24.14 -25.91 9.27
CA GLN A 235 -22.74 -25.95 9.70
C GLN A 235 -21.76 -25.43 8.62
N TRP A 236 -22.09 -25.55 7.34
CA TRP A 236 -21.17 -25.30 6.25
C TRP A 236 -21.64 -24.18 5.33
N THR A 237 -20.81 -23.17 5.16
CA THR A 237 -21.02 -22.07 4.20
C THR A 237 -19.84 -22.03 3.22
N ILE A 238 -20.13 -22.03 1.92
CA ILE A 238 -19.15 -21.75 0.87
C ILE A 238 -19.29 -20.31 0.41
N ARG A 239 -18.16 -19.74 -0.02
CA ARG A 239 -18.10 -18.36 -0.52
C ARG A 239 -17.35 -18.30 -1.82
N GLY A 240 -17.74 -17.37 -2.69
CA GLY A 240 -17.04 -17.07 -3.91
C GLY A 240 -17.14 -15.58 -4.23
N GLY A 241 -16.12 -15.05 -4.88
CA GLY A 241 -16.12 -13.65 -5.26
C GLY A 241 -15.18 -13.33 -6.41
N ILE A 242 -15.52 -12.27 -7.12
CA ILE A 242 -14.74 -11.69 -8.20
C ILE A 242 -14.61 -10.19 -8.00
N ALA A 243 -13.44 -9.61 -8.30
CA ALA A 243 -13.29 -8.16 -8.33
C ALA A 243 -12.39 -7.70 -9.48
N LEU A 244 -12.70 -6.51 -9.98
CA LEU A 244 -11.87 -5.77 -10.93
C LEU A 244 -11.35 -4.51 -10.27
N GLU A 245 -10.05 -4.29 -10.36
CA GLU A 245 -9.38 -3.13 -9.81
C GLU A 245 -8.61 -2.39 -10.90
N THR A 246 -8.85 -1.09 -11.02
CA THR A 246 -8.10 -0.23 -11.93
C THR A 246 -6.73 0.11 -11.34
N ASP A 247 -5.75 0.36 -12.19
CA ASP A 247 -4.45 0.87 -11.74
C ASP A 247 -4.48 2.39 -11.53
N PRO A 248 -3.67 2.93 -10.61
CA PRO A 248 -3.54 4.35 -10.39
C PRO A 248 -2.61 5.04 -11.40
N ILE A 249 -1.88 4.31 -12.23
CA ILE A 249 -0.87 4.84 -13.13
C ILE A 249 -1.54 5.65 -14.24
N LYS A 250 -1.20 6.93 -14.35
CA LYS A 250 -1.75 7.85 -15.34
C LYS A 250 -1.05 7.71 -16.68
N HIS A 251 0.27 7.69 -16.68
CA HIS A 251 1.11 7.52 -17.86
C HIS A 251 2.01 6.30 -17.69
N GLN A 252 2.15 5.48 -18.71
CA GLN A 252 2.88 4.20 -18.64
C GLN A 252 4.36 4.39 -18.29
N GLN A 253 4.95 5.52 -18.71
CA GLN A 253 6.34 5.91 -18.43
C GLN A 253 6.59 6.11 -16.93
N LEU A 254 5.56 6.52 -16.16
CA LEU A 254 5.64 6.75 -14.72
C LEU A 254 5.52 5.46 -13.89
N ARG A 255 5.46 4.28 -14.54
CA ARG A 255 5.51 3.01 -13.80
C ARG A 255 6.90 2.81 -13.24
N THR A 256 6.99 2.83 -11.91
CA THR A 256 8.27 2.64 -11.21
C THR A 256 8.59 1.14 -11.05
N ALA A 257 9.87 0.81 -11.00
CA ALA A 257 10.32 -0.53 -10.65
C ALA A 257 10.02 -0.86 -9.19
N LEU A 258 10.04 0.13 -8.29
CA LEU A 258 9.85 -0.04 -6.86
C LEU A 258 8.40 -0.29 -6.46
N ILE A 259 7.42 0.28 -7.20
CA ILE A 259 5.98 0.10 -6.97
C ILE A 259 5.31 -0.20 -8.30
N PRO A 260 5.58 -1.37 -8.90
CA PRO A 260 4.90 -1.75 -10.13
C PRO A 260 3.41 -1.98 -9.84
N ASP A 261 2.56 -1.38 -10.62
CA ASP A 261 1.12 -1.57 -10.52
C ASP A 261 0.51 -1.79 -11.91
N THR A 262 -0.65 -2.45 -11.94
CA THR A 262 -1.42 -2.73 -13.14
C THR A 262 -2.87 -3.02 -12.76
N LYS A 263 -3.78 -2.95 -13.72
CA LYS A 263 -5.16 -3.43 -13.53
C LYS A 263 -5.15 -4.88 -13.06
N ARG A 264 -6.01 -5.22 -12.11
CA ARG A 264 -6.04 -6.51 -11.43
C ARG A 264 -7.42 -7.15 -11.48
N LEU A 265 -7.43 -8.44 -11.74
CA LEU A 265 -8.57 -9.32 -11.54
C LEU A 265 -8.33 -10.12 -10.26
N TRP A 266 -9.32 -10.15 -9.38
CA TRP A 266 -9.32 -10.90 -8.13
C TRP A 266 -10.33 -12.03 -8.24
N LEU A 267 -9.91 -13.22 -7.90
CA LEU A 267 -10.78 -14.40 -7.74
C LEU A 267 -10.61 -14.92 -6.33
N THR A 268 -11.71 -15.07 -5.61
CA THR A 268 -11.68 -15.47 -4.21
C THR A 268 -12.63 -16.61 -3.95
N CYS A 269 -12.27 -17.50 -3.03
CA CYS A 269 -13.14 -18.51 -2.47
C CYS A 269 -12.94 -18.61 -0.96
N GLY A 270 -13.93 -19.15 -0.28
CA GLY A 270 -13.89 -19.32 1.17
C GLY A 270 -14.81 -20.43 1.64
N LEU A 271 -14.51 -20.90 2.83
CA LEU A 271 -15.25 -21.94 3.51
C LEU A 271 -15.42 -21.57 4.99
N SER A 272 -16.62 -21.67 5.50
CA SER A 272 -16.89 -21.59 6.94
C SER A 272 -17.40 -22.90 7.46
N TRP A 273 -16.92 -23.28 8.62
CA TRP A 273 -17.39 -24.43 9.38
C TRP A 273 -17.79 -24.00 10.79
N LYS A 274 -19.01 -24.35 11.19
CA LYS A 274 -19.58 -24.14 12.52
C LYS A 274 -19.80 -25.49 13.21
N PRO A 275 -18.76 -26.07 13.84
CA PRO A 275 -18.88 -27.38 14.52
C PRO A 275 -19.89 -27.36 15.66
N THR A 276 -20.03 -26.20 16.31
CA THR A 276 -21.02 -25.94 17.35
C THR A 276 -21.55 -24.48 17.22
N PRO A 277 -22.64 -24.12 17.91
CA PRO A 277 -23.13 -22.73 17.92
C PRO A 277 -22.12 -21.71 18.45
N LYS A 278 -21.14 -22.14 19.26
CA LYS A 278 -20.11 -21.30 19.88
C LYS A 278 -18.87 -21.12 19.00
N TRP A 279 -18.55 -22.07 18.13
CA TRP A 279 -17.33 -22.06 17.34
C TRP A 279 -17.62 -21.85 15.86
N GLN A 280 -16.84 -21.00 15.23
CA GLN A 280 -16.82 -20.84 13.78
C GLN A 280 -15.37 -20.76 13.32
N ILE A 281 -15.03 -21.54 12.30
CA ILE A 281 -13.73 -21.55 11.62
C ILE A 281 -13.96 -21.10 10.19
N ASP A 282 -13.28 -20.03 9.78
CA ASP A 282 -13.34 -19.47 8.44
C ASP A 282 -11.99 -19.65 7.76
N MET A 283 -12.00 -20.09 6.49
CA MET A 283 -10.84 -20.17 5.63
C MET A 283 -11.13 -19.40 4.34
N ALA A 284 -10.13 -18.71 3.83
CA ALA A 284 -10.25 -17.95 2.60
C ALA A 284 -9.00 -18.10 1.74
N TYR A 285 -9.19 -18.11 0.44
CA TYR A 285 -8.12 -18.06 -0.56
C TYR A 285 -8.45 -17.01 -1.61
N GLY A 286 -7.45 -16.26 -2.04
CA GLY A 286 -7.56 -15.27 -3.10
C GLY A 286 -6.41 -15.37 -4.09
N HIS A 287 -6.75 -15.28 -5.37
CA HIS A 287 -5.80 -15.15 -6.46
C HIS A 287 -5.96 -13.78 -7.13
N ILE A 288 -4.87 -13.03 -7.23
CA ILE A 288 -4.81 -11.73 -7.87
C ILE A 288 -4.01 -11.89 -9.17
N ARG A 289 -4.57 -11.48 -10.28
CA ARG A 289 -3.92 -11.51 -11.58
C ARG A 289 -3.83 -10.12 -12.19
N GLY A 290 -2.62 -9.68 -12.54
CA GLY A 290 -2.41 -8.47 -13.33
C GLY A 290 -2.87 -8.66 -14.76
N ILE A 291 -3.80 -7.82 -15.23
CA ILE A 291 -4.44 -7.90 -16.55
C ILE A 291 -4.21 -6.65 -17.42
N GLY A 292 -3.53 -5.63 -16.91
CA GLY A 292 -3.25 -4.38 -17.61
C GLY A 292 -1.85 -4.32 -18.23
N HIS A 293 -1.44 -3.11 -18.58
CA HIS A 293 -0.10 -2.84 -19.10
C HIS A 293 0.98 -3.15 -18.06
N ARG A 294 2.12 -3.63 -18.49
CA ARG A 294 3.22 -4.11 -17.64
C ARG A 294 4.60 -3.68 -18.13
N ASP A 295 4.65 -2.78 -19.11
CA ASP A 295 5.92 -2.30 -19.66
C ASP A 295 6.62 -1.36 -18.69
N LEU A 296 7.95 -1.42 -18.65
CA LEU A 296 8.82 -0.51 -17.94
C LEU A 296 9.62 0.30 -18.94
N TYR A 297 9.66 1.61 -18.77
CA TYR A 297 10.35 2.54 -19.65
C TYR A 297 11.64 3.05 -19.02
N GLN A 298 12.58 3.50 -19.84
CA GLN A 298 13.90 3.96 -19.43
C GLN A 298 13.83 5.17 -18.48
N SER A 299 12.95 6.11 -18.75
CA SER A 299 12.70 7.28 -17.89
C SER A 299 11.25 7.73 -17.98
N ASP A 300 10.87 8.70 -17.18
CA ASP A 300 9.50 9.23 -17.12
C ASP A 300 9.08 9.97 -18.40
N THR A 301 10.05 10.40 -19.20
CA THR A 301 9.85 11.10 -20.48
C THR A 301 10.23 10.27 -21.71
N SER A 302 10.84 9.10 -21.51
CA SER A 302 11.30 8.22 -22.59
C SER A 302 10.21 7.27 -23.05
N ASN A 303 10.12 7.05 -24.36
CA ASN A 303 9.31 5.98 -24.95
C ASN A 303 10.11 4.67 -25.18
N VAL A 304 11.37 4.64 -24.74
CA VAL A 304 12.23 3.45 -24.86
C VAL A 304 11.86 2.45 -23.75
N LYS A 305 11.42 1.27 -24.14
CA LYS A 305 11.10 0.17 -23.22
C LYS A 305 12.39 -0.52 -22.83
N VAL A 306 12.65 -0.62 -21.50
CA VAL A 306 13.79 -1.34 -20.92
C VAL A 306 13.41 -2.70 -20.36
N GLY A 307 12.11 -2.97 -20.20
CA GLY A 307 11.65 -4.24 -19.69
C GLY A 307 10.13 -4.38 -19.64
N LYS A 308 9.69 -5.53 -19.16
CA LYS A 308 8.29 -5.85 -18.95
C LYS A 308 8.14 -6.77 -17.77
N PHE A 309 7.17 -6.52 -16.91
CA PHE A 309 6.79 -7.45 -15.84
C PHE A 309 6.00 -8.62 -16.45
N GLU A 310 6.60 -9.81 -16.55
CA GLU A 310 5.95 -10.96 -17.19
C GLU A 310 4.73 -11.43 -16.40
N LYS A 311 4.85 -11.56 -15.07
CA LYS A 311 3.80 -12.04 -14.18
C LYS A 311 3.65 -11.07 -13.01
N MET A 312 2.45 -10.51 -12.87
CA MET A 312 2.05 -9.69 -11.72
C MET A 312 0.89 -10.40 -11.02
N ASN A 313 1.18 -11.53 -10.41
CA ASN A 313 0.21 -12.35 -9.72
C ASN A 313 0.55 -12.39 -8.22
N ALA A 314 -0.48 -12.49 -7.39
CA ALA A 314 -0.34 -12.73 -5.96
C ALA A 314 -1.37 -13.75 -5.49
N TRP A 315 -1.05 -14.45 -4.42
CA TRP A 315 -1.93 -15.38 -3.73
C TRP A 315 -2.03 -14.96 -2.27
N MET A 316 -3.22 -15.08 -1.74
CA MET A 316 -3.50 -14.82 -0.34
C MET A 316 -4.24 -15.99 0.24
N ALA A 317 -3.91 -16.37 1.46
CA ALA A 317 -4.65 -17.33 2.24
C ALA A 317 -4.85 -16.76 3.65
N GLY A 318 -6.00 -17.02 4.23
CA GLY A 318 -6.32 -16.59 5.57
C GLY A 318 -7.17 -17.60 6.30
N ALA A 319 -7.05 -17.61 7.62
CA ALA A 319 -7.92 -18.38 8.50
C ALA A 319 -8.31 -17.50 9.70
N ALA A 320 -9.52 -17.70 10.18
CA ALA A 320 -10.03 -17.05 11.38
C ALA A 320 -10.79 -18.04 12.25
N VAL A 321 -10.72 -17.86 13.55
CA VAL A 321 -11.48 -18.62 14.52
C VAL A 321 -12.29 -17.64 15.36
N THR A 322 -13.59 -17.88 15.45
CA THR A 322 -14.51 -17.09 16.27
C THR A 322 -15.09 -17.97 17.35
N TYR A 323 -15.01 -17.49 18.58
CA TYR A 323 -15.69 -18.09 19.74
C TYR A 323 -16.73 -17.12 20.28
N ARG A 324 -17.94 -17.62 20.54
CA ARG A 324 -19.04 -16.86 21.16
C ARG A 324 -19.26 -17.38 22.57
N PHE A 325 -19.15 -16.50 23.52
CA PHE A 325 -19.35 -16.77 24.95
C PHE A 325 -20.81 -16.98 25.31
#